data_e39ce8a5084193c5486e69785bf2404e
#
_entry.id   e39ce8a5084193c5486e69785bf2404e
#
_cell.length_a   1.000
_cell.length_b   1.000
_cell.length_c   1.000
_cell.angle_alpha   90.00
_cell.angle_beta   90.00
_cell.angle_gamma   90.00
#
_symmetry.space_group_name_H-M   'P 1'
#
loop_
_entity.id
_entity.type
_entity.pdbx_description
1 polymer ?
#
loop_
_entity_poly.entity_id
_entity_poly.type
_entity_poly.pdbx_seq_one_letter_code
_entity_poly.pdbx_strand_id
1 'polypeptide(L)'
;MKQHLELMRRIRTEGVRKDDRTGTGTVSVFGHQMRFDLARGFPLVTTKKIHVRSVVYELLWFLRGDTNVAWLREHGVTIWDEWADANGELGPVYGSQWRAWPAADGRAIDQIAQAVERLKTDPDSRRIMVSAWNVGELERMRLMPCHAFFQLHVAAGRLSCQLYQRSADVFLGVPFNIASYALLTHLFAQQCDLKPGELIWTGGDCHLYLNHLEQADLQLARTPFALPQLLIRRRPASIFAYQYEDFEFVNYQHHAPIRAPVAV
;
A
#
# COMPACT_ATOMS: atom_id res chain seq x y z
N MET A 1 -10.67 -12.01 -0.45
CA MET A 1 -9.71 -11.46 -1.46
C MET A 1 -9.76 -12.25 -2.78
N LYS A 2 -10.98 -12.46 -3.33
CA LYS A 2 -11.15 -13.18 -4.62
C LYS A 2 -10.52 -12.40 -5.77
N GLN A 3 -10.66 -11.09 -5.80
CA GLN A 3 -10.13 -10.19 -6.83
C GLN A 3 -8.60 -10.35 -7.01
N HIS A 4 -7.86 -10.49 -5.91
CA HIS A 4 -6.41 -10.72 -5.95
C HIS A 4 -6.05 -12.09 -6.58
N LEU A 5 -6.81 -13.13 -6.25
CA LEU A 5 -6.63 -14.45 -6.87
C LEU A 5 -7.01 -14.44 -8.37
N GLU A 6 -8.03 -13.68 -8.75
CA GLU A 6 -8.41 -13.49 -10.15
C GLU A 6 -7.30 -12.82 -10.96
N LEU A 7 -6.67 -11.77 -10.40
CA LEU A 7 -5.50 -11.14 -11.03
C LEU A 7 -4.34 -12.14 -11.20
N MET A 8 -4.02 -12.91 -10.14
CA MET A 8 -2.96 -13.94 -10.24
C MET A 8 -3.26 -14.97 -11.32
N ARG A 9 -4.52 -15.45 -11.41
CA ARG A 9 -4.92 -16.39 -12.49
C ARG A 9 -4.76 -15.75 -13.86
N ARG A 10 -5.23 -14.48 -14.02
CA ARG A 10 -5.08 -13.76 -15.27
C ARG A 10 -3.63 -13.65 -15.71
N ILE A 11 -2.70 -13.34 -14.79
CA ILE A 11 -1.27 -13.28 -15.10
C ILE A 11 -0.74 -14.66 -15.52
N ARG A 12 -1.17 -15.72 -14.82
CA ARG A 12 -0.75 -17.10 -15.14
C ARG A 12 -1.24 -17.58 -16.50
N THR A 13 -2.42 -17.11 -16.97
CA THR A 13 -3.06 -17.59 -18.22
C THR A 13 -2.85 -16.68 -19.41
N GLU A 14 -2.74 -15.37 -19.20
CA GLU A 14 -2.70 -14.35 -20.26
C GLU A 14 -1.39 -13.55 -20.26
N GLY A 15 -0.56 -13.70 -19.20
CA GLY A 15 0.64 -12.89 -19.02
C GLY A 15 1.72 -13.20 -20.05
N VAL A 16 2.43 -12.15 -20.44
CA VAL A 16 3.58 -12.23 -21.36
C VAL A 16 4.87 -12.23 -20.55
N ARG A 17 5.79 -13.12 -20.91
CA ARG A 17 7.12 -13.18 -20.30
C ARG A 17 7.95 -11.97 -20.70
N LYS A 18 8.62 -11.35 -19.71
CA LYS A 18 9.49 -10.19 -19.87
C LYS A 18 10.75 -10.36 -19.02
N ASP A 19 11.85 -9.83 -19.51
CA ASP A 19 13.01 -9.59 -18.68
C ASP A 19 12.77 -8.38 -17.79
N ASP A 20 13.46 -8.33 -16.65
CA ASP A 20 13.35 -7.24 -15.69
C ASP A 20 14.72 -6.80 -15.16
N ARG A 21 14.75 -5.68 -14.45
CA ARG A 21 15.98 -5.09 -13.88
C ARG A 21 16.73 -6.04 -12.95
N THR A 22 16.03 -6.92 -12.25
CA THR A 22 16.63 -7.86 -11.29
C THR A 22 17.26 -9.09 -11.95
N GLY A 23 17.01 -9.30 -13.25
CA GLY A 23 17.45 -10.49 -13.99
C GLY A 23 16.67 -11.77 -13.67
N THR A 24 15.65 -11.69 -12.76
CA THR A 24 14.81 -12.84 -12.41
C THR A 24 13.84 -13.20 -13.54
N GLY A 25 13.37 -12.19 -14.26
CA GLY A 25 12.31 -12.29 -15.25
C GLY A 25 10.91 -12.34 -14.62
N THR A 26 9.92 -11.94 -15.39
CA THR A 26 8.53 -11.86 -14.96
C THR A 26 7.56 -12.42 -15.99
N VAL A 27 6.35 -12.75 -15.55
CA VAL A 27 5.17 -12.89 -16.42
C VAL A 27 4.21 -11.77 -16.02
N SER A 28 3.76 -10.95 -16.97
CA SER A 28 2.97 -9.75 -16.66
C SER A 28 1.79 -9.53 -17.58
N VAL A 29 0.78 -8.83 -17.03
CA VAL A 29 -0.31 -8.18 -17.78
C VAL A 29 -0.26 -6.68 -17.52
N PHE A 30 -0.65 -5.87 -18.51
CA PHE A 30 -0.69 -4.43 -18.34
C PHE A 30 -2.12 -3.95 -18.14
N GLY A 31 -2.34 -3.20 -17.06
CA GLY A 31 -3.63 -2.63 -16.71
C GLY A 31 -4.60 -3.62 -16.05
N HIS A 32 -4.86 -3.41 -14.75
CA HIS A 32 -5.88 -4.15 -14.00
C HIS A 32 -6.44 -3.31 -12.85
N GLN A 33 -7.72 -3.48 -12.56
CA GLN A 33 -8.36 -2.79 -11.44
C GLN A 33 -9.08 -3.78 -10.53
N MET A 34 -8.92 -3.59 -9.22
CA MET A 34 -9.64 -4.32 -8.17
C MET A 34 -10.40 -3.35 -7.27
N ARG A 35 -11.58 -3.76 -6.80
CA ARG A 35 -12.40 -2.97 -5.87
C ARG A 35 -12.67 -3.77 -4.60
N PHE A 36 -12.56 -3.09 -3.47
CA PHE A 36 -12.76 -3.67 -2.13
C PHE A 36 -13.71 -2.76 -1.34
N ASP A 37 -14.93 -3.22 -1.10
CA ASP A 37 -15.87 -2.53 -0.20
C ASP A 37 -15.41 -2.72 1.24
N LEU A 38 -14.90 -1.65 1.86
CA LEU A 38 -14.32 -1.66 3.20
C LEU A 38 -15.37 -1.86 4.30
N ALA A 39 -16.66 -1.68 3.99
CA ALA A 39 -17.75 -2.01 4.91
C ALA A 39 -17.99 -3.53 5.05
N ARG A 40 -17.54 -4.33 4.07
CA ARG A 40 -17.70 -5.80 4.07
C ARG A 40 -16.59 -6.52 4.81
N GLY A 41 -15.52 -5.85 5.15
CA GLY A 41 -14.37 -6.38 5.86
C GLY A 41 -13.05 -5.78 5.38
N PHE A 42 -12.02 -5.97 6.16
CA PHE A 42 -10.69 -5.45 5.84
C PHE A 42 -9.99 -6.35 4.81
N PRO A 43 -9.48 -5.82 3.68
CA PRO A 43 -8.97 -6.62 2.57
C PRO A 43 -7.57 -7.20 2.83
N LEU A 44 -7.44 -8.07 3.84
CA LEU A 44 -6.26 -8.90 4.05
C LEU A 44 -6.38 -10.21 3.25
N VAL A 45 -5.28 -10.61 2.64
CA VAL A 45 -5.17 -11.94 2.02
C VAL A 45 -5.27 -13.01 3.10
N THR A 46 -6.13 -14.00 2.88
CA THR A 46 -6.36 -15.13 3.79
C THR A 46 -5.82 -16.46 3.26
N THR A 47 -5.49 -16.52 1.97
CA THR A 47 -4.87 -17.69 1.32
C THR A 47 -3.39 -17.87 1.65
N LYS A 48 -2.78 -16.91 2.30
CA LYS A 48 -1.50 -17.00 3.01
C LYS A 48 -1.48 -15.99 4.16
N LYS A 49 -0.66 -16.22 5.18
CA LYS A 49 -0.45 -15.25 6.26
C LYS A 49 0.28 -14.02 5.75
N ILE A 50 -0.25 -12.84 6.03
CA ILE A 50 0.43 -11.54 5.82
C ILE A 50 1.02 -11.08 7.15
N HIS A 51 2.21 -10.52 7.11
CA HIS A 51 2.86 -9.93 8.29
C HIS A 51 2.27 -8.54 8.56
N VAL A 52 1.09 -8.51 9.20
CA VAL A 52 0.29 -7.29 9.46
C VAL A 52 1.09 -6.23 10.20
N ARG A 53 1.99 -6.65 11.11
CA ARG A 53 2.88 -5.73 11.84
C ARG A 53 3.69 -4.85 10.87
N SER A 54 4.29 -5.45 9.85
CA SER A 54 5.05 -4.69 8.84
C SER A 54 4.17 -3.73 8.05
N VAL A 55 2.96 -4.14 7.66
CA VAL A 55 2.00 -3.27 6.95
C VAL A 55 1.68 -2.02 7.76
N VAL A 56 1.37 -2.18 9.05
CA VAL A 56 1.00 -1.07 9.93
C VAL A 56 2.18 -0.14 10.18
N TYR A 57 3.35 -0.69 10.55
CA TYR A 57 4.52 0.13 10.83
C TYR A 57 5.05 0.85 9.60
N GLU A 58 5.00 0.23 8.41
CA GLU A 58 5.36 0.90 7.15
C GLU A 58 4.46 2.11 6.88
N LEU A 59 3.14 1.96 7.03
CA LEU A 59 2.21 3.08 6.86
C LEU A 59 2.45 4.19 7.88
N LEU A 60 2.66 3.85 9.15
CA LEU A 60 2.98 4.83 10.18
C LEU A 60 4.30 5.55 9.90
N TRP A 61 5.30 4.83 9.39
CA TRP A 61 6.58 5.39 8.97
C TRP A 61 6.42 6.38 7.80
N PHE A 62 5.61 6.07 6.78
CA PHE A 62 5.27 7.04 5.74
C PHE A 62 4.57 8.28 6.30
N LEU A 63 3.60 8.10 7.21
CA LEU A 63 2.88 9.22 7.84
C LEU A 63 3.76 10.08 8.75
N ARG A 64 4.87 9.55 9.26
CA ARG A 64 5.90 10.33 9.96
C ARG A 64 6.73 11.21 9.03
N GLY A 65 6.70 10.95 7.73
CA GLY A 65 7.57 11.61 6.75
C GLY A 65 9.00 11.08 6.77
N ASP A 66 9.23 9.95 7.43
CA ASP A 66 10.54 9.37 7.61
C ASP A 66 11.01 8.61 6.35
N THR A 67 12.32 8.55 6.15
CA THR A 67 12.99 7.88 5.02
C THR A 67 14.14 6.98 5.45
N ASN A 68 14.46 6.99 6.75
CA ASN A 68 15.47 6.13 7.34
C ASN A 68 14.83 4.88 7.97
N VAL A 69 15.44 3.71 7.73
CA VAL A 69 14.89 2.42 8.20
C VAL A 69 15.12 2.15 9.69
N ALA A 70 15.87 3.00 10.40
CA ALA A 70 16.20 2.80 11.82
C ALA A 70 14.94 2.62 12.68
N TRP A 71 13.94 3.51 12.51
CA TRP A 71 12.68 3.40 13.24
C TRP A 71 11.90 2.11 12.92
N LEU A 72 11.91 1.65 11.68
CA LEU A 72 11.30 0.36 11.31
C LEU A 72 12.01 -0.81 12.00
N ARG A 73 13.34 -0.81 12.03
CA ARG A 73 14.17 -1.83 12.70
C ARG A 73 13.92 -1.89 14.20
N GLU A 74 13.79 -0.74 14.88
CA GLU A 74 13.42 -0.66 16.31
C GLU A 74 12.09 -1.37 16.60
N HIS A 75 11.20 -1.42 15.61
CA HIS A 75 9.89 -2.10 15.70
C HIS A 75 9.89 -3.50 15.09
N GLY A 76 11.07 -4.06 14.77
CA GLY A 76 11.21 -5.40 14.20
C GLY A 76 10.70 -5.55 12.76
N VAL A 77 10.74 -4.46 12.00
CA VAL A 77 10.33 -4.41 10.59
C VAL A 77 11.54 -4.17 9.72
N THR A 78 11.84 -5.10 8.81
CA THR A 78 13.06 -5.14 7.99
C THR A 78 12.77 -5.15 6.48
N ILE A 79 11.52 -4.88 6.09
CA ILE A 79 11.07 -5.01 4.69
C ILE A 79 11.68 -3.99 3.73
N TRP A 80 12.44 -3.02 4.23
CA TRP A 80 13.15 -2.00 3.46
C TRP A 80 14.68 -2.11 3.53
N ASP A 81 15.21 -3.06 4.32
CA ASP A 81 16.65 -3.17 4.59
C ASP A 81 17.49 -3.42 3.35
N GLU A 82 16.95 -4.16 2.36
CA GLU A 82 17.65 -4.53 1.13
C GLU A 82 17.93 -3.35 0.20
N TRP A 83 17.17 -2.24 0.35
CA TRP A 83 17.36 -1.03 -0.46
C TRP A 83 18.06 0.11 0.29
N ALA A 84 18.13 0.04 1.62
CA ALA A 84 18.76 1.07 2.43
C ALA A 84 20.30 1.08 2.24
N ASP A 85 20.88 2.27 2.29
CA ASP A 85 22.34 2.39 2.32
C ASP A 85 22.92 2.00 3.70
N ALA A 86 24.25 2.11 3.84
CA ALA A 86 24.94 1.75 5.07
C ALA A 86 24.49 2.57 6.31
N ASN A 87 23.90 3.75 6.10
CA ASN A 87 23.36 4.60 7.16
C ASN A 87 21.86 4.38 7.38
N GLY A 88 21.23 3.46 6.64
CA GLY A 88 19.81 3.19 6.70
C GLY A 88 18.94 4.15 5.86
N GLU A 89 19.54 4.95 4.99
CA GLU A 89 18.83 5.95 4.20
C GLU A 89 18.32 5.39 2.87
N LEU A 90 17.10 5.82 2.49
CA LEU A 90 16.44 5.44 1.24
C LEU A 90 16.33 6.59 0.24
N GLY A 91 16.75 7.81 0.65
CA GLY A 91 16.50 9.03 -0.09
C GLY A 91 15.03 9.49 0.05
N PRO A 92 14.59 10.47 -0.75
CA PRO A 92 13.30 11.14 -0.56
C PRO A 92 12.11 10.28 -1.04
N VAL A 93 11.98 9.05 -0.50
CA VAL A 93 10.89 8.11 -0.82
C VAL A 93 9.58 8.51 -0.14
N TYR A 94 8.51 7.86 -0.44
CA TYR A 94 7.12 8.01 0.01
C TYR A 94 6.84 9.01 1.14
N GLY A 95 7.38 8.78 2.34
CA GLY A 95 7.14 9.63 3.51
C GLY A 95 7.57 11.06 3.29
N SER A 96 8.76 11.28 2.72
CA SER A 96 9.25 12.61 2.35
C SER A 96 8.34 13.30 1.34
N GLN A 97 7.94 12.59 0.27
CA GLN A 97 7.06 13.16 -0.74
C GLN A 97 5.67 13.49 -0.19
N TRP A 98 5.11 12.65 0.67
CA TRP A 98 3.79 12.86 1.25
C TRP A 98 3.76 14.02 2.24
N ARG A 99 4.84 14.21 3.02
CA ARG A 99 4.88 15.12 4.16
C ARG A 99 5.70 16.38 3.95
N ALA A 100 6.60 16.38 2.97
CA ALA A 100 7.54 17.48 2.74
C ALA A 100 7.91 17.61 1.26
N TRP A 101 6.93 17.57 0.36
CA TRP A 101 7.15 17.77 -1.08
C TRP A 101 7.83 19.10 -1.35
N PRO A 102 9.01 19.13 -2.02
CA PRO A 102 9.72 20.36 -2.28
C PRO A 102 8.99 21.20 -3.35
N ALA A 103 8.62 22.44 -3.01
CA ALA A 103 8.06 23.41 -3.95
C ALA A 103 9.17 24.29 -4.54
N ALA A 104 8.92 24.85 -5.72
CA ALA A 104 9.90 25.70 -6.43
C ALA A 104 10.25 26.99 -5.66
N ASP A 105 9.41 27.45 -4.76
CA ASP A 105 9.62 28.62 -3.89
C ASP A 105 10.33 28.29 -2.56
N GLY A 106 10.83 27.03 -2.41
CA GLY A 106 11.55 26.56 -1.24
C GLY A 106 10.67 26.09 -0.07
N ARG A 107 9.35 26.16 -0.18
CA ARG A 107 8.45 25.58 0.83
C ARG A 107 8.42 24.06 0.76
N ALA A 108 8.16 23.42 1.89
CA ALA A 108 7.78 22.02 1.96
C ALA A 108 6.24 21.91 2.01
N ILE A 109 5.66 21.09 1.14
CA ILE A 109 4.22 20.86 1.07
C ILE A 109 3.87 19.55 1.75
N ASP A 110 3.06 19.61 2.81
CA ASP A 110 2.48 18.43 3.46
C ASP A 110 1.18 18.04 2.76
N GLN A 111 1.27 17.11 1.82
CA GLN A 111 0.13 16.66 1.02
C GLN A 111 -0.92 15.92 1.88
N ILE A 112 -0.48 15.18 2.92
CA ILE A 112 -1.41 14.46 3.82
C ILE A 112 -2.20 15.45 4.67
N ALA A 113 -1.54 16.48 5.26
CA ALA A 113 -2.23 17.51 6.02
C ALA A 113 -3.23 18.28 5.15
N GLN A 114 -2.84 18.64 3.92
CA GLN A 114 -3.72 19.28 2.95
C GLN A 114 -4.92 18.39 2.55
N ALA A 115 -4.71 17.08 2.41
CA ALA A 115 -5.80 16.15 2.11
C ALA A 115 -6.81 16.09 3.27
N VAL A 116 -6.34 16.00 4.53
CA VAL A 116 -7.21 16.03 5.72
C VAL A 116 -8.00 17.33 5.79
N GLU A 117 -7.32 18.47 5.62
CA GLU A 117 -7.98 19.78 5.65
C GLU A 117 -9.05 19.89 4.55
N ARG A 118 -8.73 19.47 3.33
CA ARG A 118 -9.66 19.53 2.21
C ARG A 118 -10.85 18.59 2.38
N LEU A 119 -10.64 17.38 2.91
CA LEU A 119 -11.75 16.48 3.24
C LEU A 119 -12.73 17.07 4.26
N LYS A 120 -12.26 17.94 5.18
CA LYS A 120 -13.10 18.60 6.18
C LYS A 120 -13.81 19.84 5.64
N THR A 121 -13.15 20.60 4.76
CA THR A 121 -13.64 21.92 4.30
C THR A 121 -14.33 21.87 2.94
N ASP A 122 -13.92 20.94 2.06
CA ASP A 122 -14.44 20.79 0.69
C ASP A 122 -14.41 19.30 0.28
N PRO A 123 -15.25 18.44 0.92
CA PRO A 123 -15.24 16.99 0.68
C PRO A 123 -15.63 16.61 -0.76
N ASP A 124 -16.34 17.45 -1.49
CA ASP A 124 -16.74 17.23 -2.88
C ASP A 124 -15.63 17.55 -3.89
N SER A 125 -14.49 18.02 -3.42
CA SER A 125 -13.34 18.37 -4.26
C SER A 125 -12.80 17.18 -5.04
N ARG A 126 -12.59 17.37 -6.34
CA ARG A 126 -11.92 16.42 -7.24
C ARG A 126 -10.39 16.55 -7.21
N ARG A 127 -9.84 17.38 -6.29
CA ARG A 127 -8.42 17.73 -6.20
C ARG A 127 -7.74 17.15 -4.94
N ILE A 128 -8.34 16.14 -4.32
CA ILE A 128 -7.77 15.50 -3.13
C ILE A 128 -6.88 14.35 -3.62
N MET A 129 -5.65 14.69 -3.95
CA MET A 129 -4.65 13.76 -4.46
C MET A 129 -3.36 13.88 -3.65
N VAL A 130 -2.65 12.75 -3.52
CA VAL A 130 -1.32 12.65 -2.91
C VAL A 130 -0.41 11.87 -3.85
N SER A 131 0.72 12.45 -4.21
CA SER A 131 1.70 11.86 -5.11
C SER A 131 3.01 11.56 -4.39
N ALA A 132 3.57 10.38 -4.65
CA ALA A 132 4.95 10.05 -4.31
C ALA A 132 5.87 10.13 -5.54
N TRP A 133 5.31 10.25 -6.76
CA TRP A 133 6.06 10.28 -8.01
C TRP A 133 6.52 11.71 -8.32
N ASN A 134 7.68 12.09 -7.78
CA ASN A 134 8.32 13.37 -8.01
C ASN A 134 9.44 13.20 -9.04
N VAL A 135 9.16 13.58 -10.28
CA VAL A 135 10.08 13.39 -11.41
C VAL A 135 11.46 14.06 -11.17
N GLY A 136 11.49 15.17 -10.43
CA GLY A 136 12.74 15.89 -10.12
C GLY A 136 13.60 15.19 -9.05
N GLU A 137 13.08 14.17 -8.35
CA GLU A 137 13.80 13.51 -7.26
C GLU A 137 13.96 11.98 -7.43
N LEU A 138 13.43 11.39 -8.50
CA LEU A 138 13.46 9.93 -8.70
C LEU A 138 14.86 9.34 -8.63
N GLU A 139 15.86 10.00 -9.20
CA GLU A 139 17.25 9.52 -9.22
C GLU A 139 17.93 9.54 -7.85
N ARG A 140 17.36 10.30 -6.89
CA ARG A 140 17.83 10.36 -5.49
C ARG A 140 17.23 9.27 -4.62
N MET A 141 16.22 8.56 -5.11
CA MET A 141 15.52 7.49 -4.40
C MET A 141 16.21 6.15 -4.63
N ARG A 142 16.48 5.41 -3.58
CA ARG A 142 17.02 4.04 -3.68
C ARG A 142 16.05 3.08 -4.36
N LEU A 143 14.76 3.33 -4.20
CA LEU A 143 13.68 2.62 -4.90
C LEU A 143 12.62 3.63 -5.33
N MET A 144 12.43 3.78 -6.64
CA MET A 144 11.39 4.64 -7.20
C MET A 144 9.99 4.14 -6.81
N PRO A 145 9.06 5.03 -6.41
CA PRO A 145 7.76 4.63 -5.88
C PRO A 145 6.97 3.70 -6.81
N CYS A 146 6.60 2.53 -6.34
CA CYS A 146 5.74 1.59 -7.05
C CYS A 146 4.29 2.05 -7.02
N HIS A 147 3.75 2.38 -5.83
CA HIS A 147 2.47 3.05 -5.67
C HIS A 147 2.68 4.57 -5.80
N ALA A 148 2.40 5.07 -7.01
CA ALA A 148 2.85 6.38 -7.45
C ALA A 148 2.02 7.54 -6.89
N PHE A 149 0.69 7.38 -6.86
CA PHE A 149 -0.23 8.36 -6.31
C PHE A 149 -1.57 7.73 -5.96
N PHE A 150 -2.33 8.43 -5.12
CA PHE A 150 -3.71 8.07 -4.82
C PHE A 150 -4.62 9.29 -4.81
N GLN A 151 -5.90 9.08 -5.04
CA GLN A 151 -6.96 10.08 -5.01
C GLN A 151 -8.02 9.65 -4.01
N LEU A 152 -8.53 10.62 -3.25
CA LEU A 152 -9.64 10.45 -2.33
C LEU A 152 -10.92 11.03 -2.90
N HIS A 153 -12.05 10.37 -2.63
CA HIS A 153 -13.37 10.74 -3.11
C HIS A 153 -14.41 10.49 -2.03
N VAL A 154 -15.25 11.47 -1.77
CA VAL A 154 -16.38 11.36 -0.84
C VAL A 154 -17.69 11.30 -1.60
N ALA A 155 -18.53 10.33 -1.26
CA ALA A 155 -19.89 10.25 -1.76
C ALA A 155 -20.81 9.66 -0.68
N ALA A 156 -21.97 10.27 -0.45
CA ALA A 156 -22.95 9.85 0.55
C ALA A 156 -22.32 9.62 1.95
N GLY A 157 -21.41 10.48 2.37
CA GLY A 157 -20.71 10.41 3.66
C GLY A 157 -19.69 9.24 3.76
N ARG A 158 -19.32 8.64 2.63
CA ARG A 158 -18.34 7.54 2.56
C ARG A 158 -17.10 7.99 1.80
N LEU A 159 -15.92 7.72 2.38
CA LEU A 159 -14.62 8.02 1.79
C LEU A 159 -14.08 6.79 1.05
N SER A 160 -13.81 6.96 -0.24
CA SER A 160 -13.12 5.98 -1.07
C SER A 160 -11.73 6.47 -1.46
N CYS A 161 -10.82 5.53 -1.66
CA CYS A 161 -9.45 5.80 -2.12
C CYS A 161 -9.18 5.03 -3.41
N GLN A 162 -8.68 5.71 -4.44
CA GLN A 162 -8.15 5.06 -5.63
C GLN A 162 -6.63 5.19 -5.68
N LEU A 163 -5.94 4.07 -5.66
CA LEU A 163 -4.49 3.95 -5.79
C LEU A 163 -4.11 3.61 -7.23
N TYR A 164 -3.10 4.29 -7.78
CA TYR A 164 -2.37 3.84 -8.96
C TYR A 164 -0.99 3.31 -8.58
N GLN A 165 -0.76 2.02 -8.88
CA GLN A 165 0.50 1.32 -8.69
C GLN A 165 1.11 0.98 -10.05
N ARG A 166 2.21 1.66 -10.43
CA ARG A 166 2.84 1.53 -11.75
C ARG A 166 3.52 0.18 -11.97
N SER A 167 4.03 -0.43 -10.89
CA SER A 167 4.76 -1.70 -10.88
C SER A 167 4.26 -2.52 -9.69
N ALA A 168 3.76 -3.70 -9.95
CA ALA A 168 2.98 -4.48 -9.01
C ALA A 168 3.44 -5.94 -8.98
N ASP A 169 4.34 -6.29 -8.03
CA ASP A 169 4.58 -7.67 -7.64
C ASP A 169 3.32 -8.22 -6.98
N VAL A 170 2.56 -9.00 -7.75
CA VAL A 170 1.23 -9.47 -7.32
C VAL A 170 1.34 -10.53 -6.23
N PHE A 171 2.46 -11.23 -6.13
CA PHE A 171 2.62 -12.26 -5.10
C PHE A 171 3.04 -11.68 -3.74
N LEU A 172 4.11 -10.86 -3.66
CA LEU A 172 4.61 -10.32 -2.39
C LEU A 172 4.08 -8.92 -2.09
N GLY A 173 4.24 -7.96 -3.00
CA GLY A 173 4.01 -6.54 -2.73
C GLY A 173 2.53 -6.14 -2.70
N VAL A 174 1.74 -6.52 -3.70
CA VAL A 174 0.33 -6.09 -3.84
C VAL A 174 -0.52 -6.38 -2.60
N PRO A 175 -0.44 -7.56 -1.94
CA PRO A 175 -1.17 -7.79 -0.70
C PRO A 175 -0.87 -6.79 0.42
N PHE A 176 0.38 -6.36 0.56
CA PHE A 176 0.81 -5.34 1.51
C PHE A 176 0.24 -3.98 1.14
N ASN A 177 0.36 -3.58 -0.14
CA ASN A 177 -0.12 -2.29 -0.61
C ASN A 177 -1.64 -2.16 -0.48
N ILE A 178 -2.43 -3.20 -0.80
CA ILE A 178 -3.88 -3.21 -0.59
C ILE A 178 -4.20 -2.99 0.89
N ALA A 179 -3.57 -3.73 1.78
CA ALA A 179 -3.81 -3.62 3.23
C ALA A 179 -3.40 -2.23 3.76
N SER A 180 -2.24 -1.70 3.34
CA SER A 180 -1.74 -0.39 3.73
C SER A 180 -2.71 0.73 3.31
N TYR A 181 -3.15 0.74 2.04
CA TYR A 181 -4.07 1.78 1.55
C TYR A 181 -5.51 1.61 2.07
N ALA A 182 -5.95 0.38 2.36
CA ALA A 182 -7.20 0.16 3.08
C ALA A 182 -7.13 0.76 4.48
N LEU A 183 -6.04 0.53 5.23
CA LEU A 183 -5.82 1.13 6.54
C LEU A 183 -5.78 2.66 6.43
N LEU A 184 -5.01 3.21 5.50
CA LEU A 184 -4.93 4.67 5.26
C LEU A 184 -6.31 5.27 4.98
N THR A 185 -7.17 4.59 4.20
CA THR A 185 -8.54 5.03 3.93
C THR A 185 -9.38 5.08 5.20
N HIS A 186 -9.24 4.09 6.09
CA HIS A 186 -9.91 4.10 7.40
C HIS A 186 -9.42 5.25 8.29
N LEU A 187 -8.10 5.56 8.28
CA LEU A 187 -7.54 6.65 9.06
C LEU A 187 -8.08 8.01 8.60
N PHE A 188 -8.07 8.27 7.30
CA PHE A 188 -8.67 9.50 6.74
C PHE A 188 -10.16 9.59 7.07
N ALA A 189 -10.90 8.50 6.90
CA ALA A 189 -12.34 8.48 7.20
C ALA A 189 -12.61 8.83 8.66
N GLN A 190 -11.91 8.20 9.61
CA GLN A 190 -12.07 8.49 11.03
C GLN A 190 -11.68 9.92 11.39
N GLN A 191 -10.60 10.47 10.81
CA GLN A 191 -10.13 11.83 11.08
C GLN A 191 -11.06 12.91 10.53
N CYS A 192 -11.88 12.58 9.54
CA CYS A 192 -12.76 13.52 8.85
C CYS A 192 -14.25 13.23 9.08
N ASP A 193 -14.61 12.42 10.10
CA ASP A 193 -15.98 12.05 10.45
C ASP A 193 -16.77 11.40 9.28
N LEU A 194 -16.06 10.66 8.43
CA LEU A 194 -16.61 9.91 7.29
C LEU A 194 -16.64 8.41 7.58
N LYS A 195 -17.47 7.68 6.85
CA LYS A 195 -17.46 6.21 6.85
C LYS A 195 -16.50 5.71 5.78
N PRO A 196 -15.78 4.58 5.99
CA PRO A 196 -15.01 3.96 4.93
C PRO A 196 -15.91 3.53 3.76
N GLY A 197 -15.48 3.85 2.53
CA GLY A 197 -16.12 3.48 1.29
C GLY A 197 -15.45 2.29 0.63
N GLU A 198 -14.85 2.50 -0.54
CA GLU A 198 -14.11 1.51 -1.29
C GLU A 198 -12.61 1.84 -1.34
N LEU A 199 -11.78 0.82 -1.34
CA LEU A 199 -10.45 0.89 -1.91
C LEU A 199 -10.51 0.41 -3.36
N ILE A 200 -10.09 1.27 -4.30
CA ILE A 200 -9.92 0.92 -5.71
C ILE A 200 -8.42 0.85 -5.96
N TRP A 201 -7.91 -0.35 -6.22
CA TRP A 201 -6.52 -0.56 -6.59
C TRP A 201 -6.39 -0.68 -8.10
N THR A 202 -5.55 0.14 -8.72
CA THR A 202 -5.29 0.14 -10.15
C THR A 202 -3.81 -0.13 -10.39
N GLY A 203 -3.50 -1.26 -11.04
CA GLY A 203 -2.15 -1.66 -11.39
C GLY A 203 -1.81 -1.35 -12.84
N GLY A 204 -0.61 -0.85 -13.10
CA GLY A 204 0.00 -0.73 -14.41
C GLY A 204 0.61 -2.08 -14.85
N ASP A 205 1.92 -2.27 -14.68
CA ASP A 205 2.59 -3.56 -14.88
C ASP A 205 2.32 -4.48 -13.69
N CYS A 206 1.39 -5.43 -13.87
CA CYS A 206 1.01 -6.42 -12.86
C CYS A 206 1.74 -7.72 -13.18
N HIS A 207 2.67 -8.13 -12.33
CA HIS A 207 3.56 -9.25 -12.63
C HIS A 207 3.72 -10.26 -11.50
N LEU A 208 4.10 -11.46 -11.89
CA LEU A 208 4.66 -12.51 -11.05
C LEU A 208 6.11 -12.75 -11.48
N TYR A 209 7.04 -12.71 -10.55
CA TYR A 209 8.42 -13.13 -10.82
C TYR A 209 8.48 -14.61 -11.18
N LEU A 210 9.39 -15.00 -12.07
CA LEU A 210 9.49 -16.40 -12.53
C LEU A 210 9.80 -17.38 -11.40
N ASN A 211 10.52 -16.92 -10.38
CA ASN A 211 10.83 -17.69 -9.17
C ASN A 211 9.68 -17.72 -8.14
N HIS A 212 8.52 -17.09 -8.44
CA HIS A 212 7.32 -17.11 -7.59
C HIS A 212 6.17 -17.95 -8.19
N LEU A 213 6.34 -18.56 -9.37
CA LEU A 213 5.24 -19.19 -10.07
C LEU A 213 4.67 -20.41 -9.31
N GLU A 214 5.52 -21.23 -8.71
CA GLU A 214 5.10 -22.38 -7.89
C GLU A 214 4.36 -21.91 -6.62
N GLN A 215 4.85 -20.85 -5.97
CA GLN A 215 4.22 -20.25 -4.80
C GLN A 215 2.85 -19.65 -5.13
N ALA A 216 2.73 -19.03 -6.31
CA ALA A 216 1.47 -18.49 -6.81
C ALA A 216 0.47 -19.62 -7.08
N ASP A 217 0.89 -20.70 -7.72
CA ASP A 217 0.05 -21.87 -7.97
C ASP A 217 -0.41 -22.53 -6.65
N LEU A 218 0.47 -22.67 -5.67
CA LEU A 218 0.12 -23.12 -4.33
C LEU A 218 -0.92 -22.21 -3.67
N GLN A 219 -0.78 -20.89 -3.78
CA GLN A 219 -1.74 -19.93 -3.22
C GLN A 219 -3.08 -20.00 -3.94
N LEU A 220 -3.09 -20.18 -5.27
CA LEU A 220 -4.29 -20.31 -6.09
C LEU A 220 -5.11 -21.57 -5.81
N ALA A 221 -4.46 -22.64 -5.34
CA ALA A 221 -5.13 -23.86 -4.91
C ALA A 221 -5.87 -23.75 -3.56
N ARG A 222 -5.65 -22.67 -2.79
CA ARG A 222 -6.25 -22.48 -1.46
C ARG A 222 -7.58 -21.74 -1.53
N THR A 223 -8.55 -22.19 -0.76
CA THR A 223 -9.85 -21.50 -0.59
C THR A 223 -9.68 -20.34 0.39
N PRO A 224 -10.07 -19.10 0.03
CA PRO A 224 -9.97 -17.98 0.95
C PRO A 224 -11.00 -18.10 2.09
N PHE A 225 -10.58 -17.71 3.30
CA PHE A 225 -11.48 -17.49 4.44
C PHE A 225 -12.23 -16.16 4.32
N ALA A 226 -13.17 -15.92 5.24
CA ALA A 226 -13.83 -14.62 5.38
C ALA A 226 -12.80 -13.51 5.67
N LEU A 227 -13.13 -12.29 5.27
CA LEU A 227 -12.28 -11.13 5.56
C LEU A 227 -12.34 -10.81 7.07
N PRO A 228 -11.21 -10.42 7.68
CA PRO A 228 -11.20 -9.89 9.03
C PRO A 228 -11.90 -8.53 9.11
N GLN A 229 -12.16 -8.09 10.34
CA GLN A 229 -12.62 -6.73 10.61
C GLN A 229 -11.49 -5.91 11.21
N LEU A 230 -11.40 -4.64 10.84
CA LEU A 230 -10.51 -3.68 11.48
C LEU A 230 -11.27 -2.95 12.59
N LEU A 231 -10.73 -2.98 13.80
CA LEU A 231 -11.14 -2.11 14.90
C LEU A 231 -10.05 -1.07 15.16
N ILE A 232 -10.43 0.21 15.12
CA ILE A 232 -9.55 1.32 15.52
C ILE A 232 -9.98 1.73 16.92
N ARG A 233 -9.15 1.42 17.91
CA ARG A 233 -9.48 1.56 19.34
C ARG A 233 -9.45 2.99 19.85
N ARG A 234 -8.73 3.88 19.15
CA ARG A 234 -8.56 5.28 19.53
C ARG A 234 -8.68 6.20 18.31
N ARG A 235 -9.21 7.40 18.51
CA ARG A 235 -9.11 8.50 17.56
C ARG A 235 -8.15 9.55 18.13
N PRO A 236 -6.91 9.62 17.65
CA PRO A 236 -5.97 10.64 18.09
C PRO A 236 -6.34 12.01 17.52
N ALA A 237 -5.72 13.07 18.04
CA ALA A 237 -5.98 14.45 17.60
C ALA A 237 -5.53 14.71 16.15
N SER A 238 -4.66 13.87 15.60
CA SER A 238 -4.12 14.00 14.24
C SER A 238 -3.92 12.64 13.60
N ILE A 239 -4.03 12.57 12.27
CA ILE A 239 -3.72 11.38 11.46
C ILE A 239 -2.27 10.91 11.67
N PHE A 240 -1.38 11.79 12.11
CA PHE A 240 0.03 11.52 12.37
C PHE A 240 0.32 10.93 13.75
N ALA A 241 -0.69 10.87 14.62
CA ALA A 241 -0.55 10.45 16.02
C ALA A 241 -1.11 9.05 16.30
N TYR A 242 -1.46 8.30 15.26
CA TYR A 242 -1.79 6.88 15.41
C TYR A 242 -0.56 6.07 15.79
N GLN A 243 -0.79 5.00 16.55
CA GLN A 243 0.21 4.03 16.99
C GLN A 243 -0.23 2.62 16.60
N TYR A 244 0.67 1.67 16.60
CA TYR A 244 0.37 0.28 16.23
C TYR A 244 -0.75 -0.32 17.10
N GLU A 245 -0.75 0.01 18.40
CA GLU A 245 -1.69 -0.48 19.41
C GLU A 245 -3.13 0.03 19.19
N ASP A 246 -3.31 1.06 18.36
CA ASP A 246 -4.64 1.56 18.01
C ASP A 246 -5.40 0.60 17.09
N PHE A 247 -4.73 -0.38 16.47
CA PHE A 247 -5.30 -1.25 15.44
C PHE A 247 -5.42 -2.70 15.90
N GLU A 248 -6.60 -3.26 15.72
CA GLU A 248 -6.87 -4.68 15.95
C GLU A 248 -7.57 -5.29 14.73
N PHE A 249 -7.00 -6.40 14.23
CA PHE A 249 -7.58 -7.17 13.14
C PHE A 249 -8.31 -8.40 13.69
N VAL A 250 -9.61 -8.26 13.85
CA VAL A 250 -10.47 -9.28 14.49
C VAL A 250 -10.83 -10.36 13.48
N ASN A 251 -10.80 -11.62 13.92
CA ASN A 251 -11.14 -12.80 13.12
C ASN A 251 -10.27 -12.99 11.87
N TYR A 252 -8.98 -12.63 11.93
CA TYR A 252 -8.05 -12.90 10.85
C TYR A 252 -7.67 -14.39 10.80
N GLN A 253 -8.50 -15.18 10.12
CA GLN A 253 -8.18 -16.57 9.76
C GLN A 253 -7.41 -16.59 8.45
N HIS A 254 -6.35 -17.39 8.38
CA HIS A 254 -5.49 -17.47 7.22
C HIS A 254 -4.83 -18.85 7.09
N HIS A 255 -4.46 -19.22 5.87
CA HIS A 255 -3.58 -20.35 5.63
C HIS A 255 -2.14 -20.04 6.08
N ALA A 256 -1.32 -21.08 6.21
CA ALA A 256 0.10 -20.95 6.51
C ALA A 256 0.81 -19.98 5.52
N PRO A 257 1.86 -19.28 5.96
CA PRO A 257 2.64 -18.41 5.08
C PRO A 257 3.23 -19.21 3.92
N ILE A 258 3.44 -18.55 2.79
CA ILE A 258 4.18 -19.09 1.64
C ILE A 258 5.40 -18.17 1.50
N ARG A 259 6.59 -18.74 1.71
CA ARG A 259 7.85 -18.02 1.56
C ARG A 259 8.22 -17.91 0.09
N ALA A 260 8.79 -16.77 -0.29
CA ALA A 260 9.38 -16.54 -1.61
C ALA A 260 10.57 -15.57 -1.47
N PRO A 261 11.58 -15.67 -2.33
CA PRO A 261 12.70 -14.72 -2.34
C PRO A 261 12.21 -13.34 -2.81
N VAL A 262 12.79 -12.28 -2.27
CA VAL A 262 12.57 -10.91 -2.77
C VAL A 262 13.46 -10.70 -3.99
N ALA A 263 12.92 -10.09 -5.04
CA ALA A 263 13.69 -9.69 -6.21
C ALA A 263 14.22 -8.25 -6.02
N VAL A 264 15.53 -8.07 -5.96
CA VAL A 264 16.23 -6.81 -5.71
C VAL A 264 17.10 -6.37 -6.89
#